data_f75bd0dcff66ddeddeabf9856f244609
#
_entry.id   f75bd0dcff66ddeddeabf9856f244609
#
_cell.length_a   1.000
_cell.length_b   1.000
_cell.length_c   1.000
_cell.angle_alpha   90.00
_cell.angle_beta   90.00
_cell.angle_gamma   90.00
#
_symmetry.space_group_name_H-M   'P 1'
#
loop_
_entity.id
_entity.type
_entity.pdbx_description
1 polymer ?
#
loop_
_entity_poly.entity_id
_entity_poly.type
_entity_poly.pdbx_seq_one_letter_code
_entity_poly.pdbx_strand_id
1 'polypeptide(L)'
;QRKYRDHWGISSTVPPEAAGVQVTPTSFVNVSKWTRTQTSRLLLEGGFGYYNQEYTELYQPSVTGSNDKVFDSTMISNARVYTVLDQSNNKIANAWNAPADHFSELRTYMGAASYVTGSHSFRIGASVSEGDRRLVEQWTGDMQPITYNAGRPIQVTLRLPTDRNDGIKADTGIFLQDRWTMSRLTWNLGLRYDQFIGETQES
;
A
#
# COMPACT_ATOMS: atom_id res chain seq x y z
N GLN A 1 -1.57 -14.17 -4.31
CA GLN A 1 -0.27 -14.84 -4.50
C GLN A 1 0.50 -14.80 -3.18
N ARG A 2 0.99 -15.96 -2.72
CA ARG A 2 1.87 -16.05 -1.54
C ARG A 2 3.32 -15.97 -2.01
N LYS A 3 4.12 -15.09 -1.40
CA LYS A 3 5.55 -14.92 -1.70
C LYS A 3 6.37 -14.94 -0.42
N TYR A 4 7.58 -15.44 -0.55
CA TYR A 4 8.61 -15.40 0.48
C TYR A 4 9.92 -14.93 -0.15
N ARG A 5 10.58 -13.97 0.47
CA ARG A 5 11.86 -13.43 0.02
C ARG A 5 12.84 -13.41 1.17
N ASP A 6 13.84 -14.27 1.07
CA ASP A 6 15.02 -14.19 1.93
C ASP A 6 15.86 -12.96 1.54
N HIS A 7 16.51 -12.42 2.52
CA HIS A 7 17.46 -11.30 2.33
C HIS A 7 16.80 -10.10 1.63
N TRP A 8 15.62 -9.72 2.10
CA TRP A 8 14.90 -8.54 1.62
C TRP A 8 15.68 -7.26 1.97
N GLY A 9 15.74 -6.32 1.03
CA GLY A 9 16.37 -5.02 1.24
C GLY A 9 17.90 -5.01 1.08
N ILE A 10 18.51 -6.05 0.52
CA ILE A 10 19.94 -6.02 0.19
C ILE A 10 20.27 -4.82 -0.68
N SER A 11 21.33 -4.12 -0.31
CA SER A 11 21.87 -2.98 -1.06
C SER A 11 23.37 -2.83 -0.81
N SER A 12 23.99 -1.80 -1.38
CA SER A 12 25.40 -1.46 -1.09
C SER A 12 25.64 -1.12 0.38
N THR A 13 24.60 -0.76 1.12
CA THR A 13 24.64 -0.38 2.53
C THR A 13 24.01 -1.42 3.46
N VAL A 14 23.31 -2.41 2.93
CA VAL A 14 22.66 -3.49 3.69
C VAL A 14 23.16 -4.83 3.18
N PRO A 15 24.15 -5.44 3.85
CA PRO A 15 24.66 -6.76 3.47
C PRO A 15 23.62 -7.87 3.76
N PRO A 16 23.79 -9.06 3.17
CA PRO A 16 22.82 -10.16 3.30
C PRO A 16 22.49 -10.54 4.75
N GLU A 17 23.46 -10.54 5.64
CA GLU A 17 23.29 -10.89 7.06
C GLU A 17 22.43 -9.88 7.84
N ALA A 18 22.41 -8.62 7.40
CA ALA A 18 21.59 -7.55 8.00
C ALA A 18 20.27 -7.31 7.26
N ALA A 19 20.03 -8.01 6.18
CA ALA A 19 18.77 -7.90 5.42
C ALA A 19 17.62 -8.53 6.17
N GLY A 20 16.39 -8.13 5.83
CA GLY A 20 15.17 -8.70 6.37
C GLY A 20 14.71 -9.95 5.63
N VAL A 21 13.61 -10.50 6.09
CA VAL A 21 12.79 -11.50 5.39
C VAL A 21 11.46 -10.85 5.07
N GLN A 22 11.02 -10.87 3.82
CA GLN A 22 9.69 -10.41 3.46
C GLN A 22 8.76 -11.58 3.15
N VAL A 23 7.64 -11.62 3.83
CA VAL A 23 6.58 -12.60 3.62
C VAL A 23 5.33 -11.89 3.12
N THR A 24 4.75 -12.36 2.02
CA THR A 24 3.48 -11.87 1.51
C THR A 24 2.49 -13.03 1.55
N PRO A 25 1.70 -13.19 2.63
CA PRO A 25 0.79 -14.32 2.78
C PRO A 25 -0.34 -14.26 1.77
N THR A 26 -0.92 -13.08 1.57
CA THR A 26 -2.02 -12.88 0.65
C THR A 26 -1.88 -11.54 -0.07
N SER A 27 -1.95 -11.57 -1.38
CA SER A 27 -2.04 -10.36 -2.20
C SER A 27 -2.84 -10.71 -3.45
N PHE A 28 -3.92 -9.99 -3.67
CA PHE A 28 -4.74 -10.18 -4.87
C PHE A 28 -5.46 -8.90 -5.29
N VAL A 29 -5.82 -8.87 -6.56
CA VAL A 29 -6.68 -7.85 -7.16
C VAL A 29 -7.84 -8.57 -7.82
N ASN A 30 -9.04 -8.12 -7.54
CA ASN A 30 -10.24 -8.50 -8.26
C ASN A 30 -10.78 -7.27 -8.99
N VAL A 31 -11.11 -7.43 -10.27
CA VAL A 31 -11.79 -6.40 -11.06
C VAL A 31 -12.95 -7.06 -11.79
N SER A 32 -14.15 -6.58 -11.52
CA SER A 32 -15.38 -7.04 -12.14
C SER A 32 -16.03 -5.89 -12.89
N LYS A 33 -16.39 -6.12 -14.14
CA LYS A 33 -17.11 -5.15 -14.96
C LYS A 33 -18.38 -5.79 -15.53
N TRP A 34 -19.48 -5.06 -15.42
CA TRP A 34 -20.76 -5.38 -16.03
C TRP A 34 -21.14 -4.30 -17.03
N THR A 35 -21.68 -4.71 -18.17
CA THR A 35 -22.14 -3.82 -19.22
C THR A 35 -23.45 -4.34 -19.78
N ARG A 36 -24.45 -3.47 -19.94
CA ARG A 36 -25.76 -3.80 -20.48
C ARG A 36 -26.21 -2.77 -21.50
N THR A 37 -26.47 -3.20 -22.72
CA THR A 37 -27.19 -2.41 -23.72
C THR A 37 -28.68 -2.48 -23.39
N GLN A 38 -29.22 -1.45 -22.75
CA GLN A 38 -30.61 -1.40 -22.31
C GLN A 38 -31.55 -1.12 -23.49
N THR A 39 -31.14 -0.24 -24.39
CA THR A 39 -31.79 0.04 -25.68
C THR A 39 -30.76 0.29 -26.74
N SER A 40 -31.18 0.49 -28.00
CA SER A 40 -30.27 0.90 -29.10
C SER A 40 -29.54 2.23 -28.84
N ARG A 41 -29.96 2.99 -27.82
CA ARG A 41 -29.41 4.32 -27.49
C ARG A 41 -28.85 4.42 -26.06
N LEU A 42 -29.16 3.46 -25.18
CA LEU A 42 -28.79 3.50 -23.78
C LEU A 42 -27.90 2.32 -23.40
N LEU A 43 -26.68 2.62 -22.98
CA LEU A 43 -25.70 1.69 -22.42
C LEU A 43 -25.54 1.97 -20.91
N LEU A 44 -25.59 0.92 -20.12
CA LEU A 44 -25.33 0.96 -18.67
C LEU A 44 -24.03 0.19 -18.39
N GLU A 45 -23.22 0.72 -17.51
CA GLU A 45 -21.96 0.12 -17.05
C GLU A 45 -21.91 0.13 -15.54
N GLY A 46 -21.40 -0.95 -14.95
CA GLY A 46 -21.10 -1.06 -13.53
C GLY A 46 -19.77 -1.74 -13.35
N GLY A 47 -19.07 -1.43 -12.28
CA GLY A 47 -17.79 -2.04 -11.98
C GLY A 47 -17.55 -2.10 -10.48
N PHE A 48 -16.79 -3.12 -10.10
CA PHE A 48 -16.29 -3.32 -8.75
C PHE A 48 -14.82 -3.71 -8.82
N GLY A 49 -13.99 -3.02 -8.06
CA GLY A 49 -12.59 -3.35 -7.84
C GLY A 49 -12.34 -3.66 -6.38
N TYR A 50 -11.55 -4.68 -6.11
CA TYR A 50 -11.05 -4.98 -4.79
C TYR A 50 -9.57 -5.30 -4.84
N TYR A 51 -8.78 -4.56 -4.08
CA TYR A 51 -7.36 -4.78 -3.88
C TYR A 51 -7.13 -5.15 -2.42
N ASN A 52 -6.36 -6.18 -2.19
CA ASN A 52 -5.86 -6.56 -0.88
C ASN A 52 -4.37 -6.87 -0.98
N GLN A 53 -3.59 -6.32 -0.08
CA GLN A 53 -2.17 -6.62 0.06
C GLN A 53 -1.81 -6.70 1.54
N GLU A 54 -1.19 -7.81 1.89
CA GLU A 54 -0.60 -8.04 3.19
C GLU A 54 0.85 -8.48 2.97
N TYR A 55 1.78 -7.83 3.64
CA TYR A 55 3.17 -8.28 3.69
C TYR A 55 3.80 -7.90 5.02
N THR A 56 4.70 -8.76 5.46
CA THR A 56 5.39 -8.65 6.73
C THR A 56 6.88 -8.63 6.47
N GLU A 57 7.59 -7.74 7.13
CA GLU A 57 9.05 -7.65 7.13
C GLU A 57 9.58 -8.09 8.48
N LEU A 58 10.38 -9.13 8.49
CA LEU A 58 10.88 -9.81 9.67
C LEU A 58 12.40 -9.75 9.73
N TYR A 59 12.93 -10.02 10.91
CA TYR A 59 14.34 -10.35 11.06
C TYR A 59 14.68 -11.71 10.41
N GLN A 60 15.93 -11.90 10.05
CA GLN A 60 16.45 -13.23 9.67
C GLN A 60 16.30 -14.23 10.82
N PRO A 61 16.07 -15.53 10.52
CA PRO A 61 16.02 -16.58 11.54
C PRO A 61 17.27 -16.63 12.45
N SER A 62 18.42 -16.25 11.94
CA SER A 62 19.66 -16.14 12.71
C SER A 62 19.60 -15.10 13.83
N VAL A 63 18.74 -14.08 13.68
CA VAL A 63 18.53 -13.01 14.67
C VAL A 63 17.51 -13.43 15.72
N THR A 64 16.38 -13.97 15.28
CA THR A 64 15.26 -14.36 16.17
C THR A 64 15.44 -15.74 16.79
N GLY A 65 16.21 -16.63 16.16
CA GLY A 65 16.26 -18.04 16.51
C GLY A 65 15.02 -18.83 16.10
N SER A 66 14.12 -18.25 15.32
CA SER A 66 12.89 -18.88 14.82
C SER A 66 12.83 -18.81 13.30
N ASN A 67 12.25 -19.85 12.70
CA ASN A 67 11.95 -19.90 11.27
C ASN A 67 10.48 -19.48 10.94
N ASP A 68 9.78 -18.95 11.91
CA ASP A 68 8.40 -18.51 11.70
C ASP A 68 8.34 -17.36 10.71
N LYS A 69 7.32 -17.39 9.88
CA LYS A 69 7.10 -16.46 8.76
C LYS A 69 5.85 -15.60 8.99
N VAL A 70 5.57 -15.34 10.26
CA VAL A 70 4.44 -14.53 10.70
C VAL A 70 5.01 -13.41 11.56
N PHE A 71 4.51 -12.22 11.39
CA PHE A 71 4.86 -11.11 12.27
C PHE A 71 4.36 -11.43 13.69
N ASP A 72 5.29 -11.45 14.62
CA ASP A 72 5.00 -11.68 16.03
C ASP A 72 5.88 -10.74 16.86
N SER A 73 5.23 -9.87 17.62
CA SER A 73 5.91 -8.91 18.49
C SER A 73 6.82 -9.60 19.52
N THR A 74 6.50 -10.81 19.93
CA THR A 74 7.33 -11.58 20.88
C THR A 74 8.65 -12.04 20.25
N MET A 75 8.66 -12.37 18.95
CA MET A 75 9.90 -12.68 18.22
C MET A 75 10.82 -11.48 18.17
N ILE A 76 10.26 -10.29 17.90
CA ILE A 76 11.02 -9.06 17.84
C ILE A 76 11.58 -8.68 19.20
N SER A 77 10.76 -8.76 20.25
CA SER A 77 11.20 -8.47 21.63
C SER A 77 12.26 -9.47 22.14
N ASN A 78 12.24 -10.71 21.65
CA ASN A 78 13.19 -11.77 21.98
C ASN A 78 14.41 -11.82 21.06
N ALA A 79 14.48 -10.99 20.04
CA ALA A 79 15.64 -10.94 19.14
C ALA A 79 16.91 -10.62 19.95
N ARG A 80 17.99 -11.37 19.62
CA ARG A 80 19.24 -11.32 20.39
C ARG A 80 20.24 -10.31 19.83
N VAL A 81 19.94 -9.74 18.68
CA VAL A 81 20.85 -8.90 17.94
C VAL A 81 20.17 -7.59 17.57
N TYR A 82 20.83 -6.49 17.87
CA TYR A 82 20.35 -5.16 17.51
C TYR A 82 20.88 -4.74 16.14
N THR A 83 20.11 -3.91 15.45
CA THR A 83 20.61 -3.25 14.25
C THR A 83 21.72 -2.27 14.61
N VAL A 84 22.77 -2.28 13.82
CA VAL A 84 23.89 -1.35 13.92
C VAL A 84 23.97 -0.51 12.65
N LEU A 85 24.13 0.79 12.80
CA LEU A 85 24.45 1.71 11.70
C LEU A 85 25.86 2.25 11.90
N ASP A 86 26.78 1.97 10.98
CA ASP A 86 28.09 2.60 10.97
C ASP A 86 28.07 3.87 10.11
N GLN A 87 28.14 5.00 10.79
CA GLN A 87 28.11 6.31 10.15
C GLN A 87 29.32 6.59 9.23
N SER A 88 30.47 5.95 9.50
CA SER A 88 31.69 6.18 8.72
C SER A 88 31.58 5.67 7.27
N ASN A 89 30.74 4.69 7.03
CA ASN A 89 30.54 4.06 5.72
C ASN A 89 29.05 3.90 5.33
N ASN A 90 28.15 4.40 6.19
CA ASN A 90 26.68 4.31 6.05
C ASN A 90 26.17 2.87 5.87
N LYS A 91 26.83 1.89 6.51
CA LYS A 91 26.42 0.48 6.45
C LYS A 91 25.59 0.07 7.64
N ILE A 92 24.58 -0.76 7.35
CA ILE A 92 23.78 -1.46 8.36
C ILE A 92 24.41 -2.83 8.59
N ALA A 93 24.41 -3.28 9.83
CA ALA A 93 24.90 -4.59 10.22
C ALA A 93 24.00 -5.25 11.27
N ASN A 94 24.20 -6.54 11.48
CA ASN A 94 23.61 -7.43 12.45
C ASN A 94 22.14 -7.79 12.18
N ALA A 95 21.22 -6.83 12.10
CA ALA A 95 19.79 -7.10 11.98
C ALA A 95 19.10 -6.10 11.07
N TRP A 96 17.97 -6.49 10.52
CA TRP A 96 17.08 -5.62 9.74
C TRP A 96 16.63 -4.41 10.57
N ASN A 97 16.59 -3.24 9.95
CA ASN A 97 16.33 -1.98 10.65
C ASN A 97 14.86 -1.51 10.61
N ALA A 98 13.97 -2.27 9.98
CA ALA A 98 12.58 -1.88 9.80
C ALA A 98 11.64 -3.11 9.78
N PRO A 99 11.57 -3.89 10.89
CA PRO A 99 10.57 -4.95 11.00
C PRO A 99 9.18 -4.31 11.08
N ALA A 100 8.28 -4.78 10.23
CA ALA A 100 6.95 -4.18 10.12
C ALA A 100 5.93 -5.16 9.56
N ASP A 101 4.66 -4.97 9.94
CA ASP A 101 3.51 -5.60 9.32
C ASP A 101 2.69 -4.57 8.57
N HIS A 102 2.41 -4.85 7.32
CA HIS A 102 1.71 -3.97 6.41
C HIS A 102 0.44 -4.63 5.91
N PHE A 103 -0.66 -3.99 6.13
CA PHE A 103 -1.96 -4.35 5.57
C PHE A 103 -2.51 -3.19 4.77
N SER A 104 -3.05 -3.47 3.58
CA SER A 104 -3.71 -2.47 2.74
C SER A 104 -4.86 -3.10 2.01
N GLU A 105 -6.01 -2.45 2.04
CA GLU A 105 -7.15 -2.81 1.21
C GLU A 105 -7.78 -1.59 0.56
N LEU A 106 -8.34 -1.79 -0.63
CA LEU A 106 -9.07 -0.77 -1.37
C LEU A 106 -10.24 -1.41 -2.10
N ARG A 107 -11.42 -0.82 -1.92
CA ARG A 107 -12.64 -1.15 -2.64
C ARG A 107 -13.01 0.02 -3.53
N THR A 108 -13.34 -0.27 -4.78
CA THR A 108 -13.76 0.75 -5.75
C THR A 108 -15.06 0.31 -6.38
N TYR A 109 -16.03 1.18 -6.37
CA TYR A 109 -17.33 1.02 -7.03
C TYR A 109 -17.44 2.05 -8.13
N MET A 110 -17.98 1.67 -9.29
CA MET A 110 -18.22 2.59 -10.39
C MET A 110 -19.52 2.27 -11.11
N GLY A 111 -20.17 3.31 -11.58
CA GLY A 111 -21.35 3.21 -12.41
C GLY A 111 -21.35 4.30 -13.47
N ALA A 112 -21.83 3.98 -14.68
CA ALA A 112 -21.98 4.96 -15.74
C ALA A 112 -23.19 4.61 -16.64
N ALA A 113 -23.77 5.65 -17.24
CA ALA A 113 -24.77 5.54 -18.28
C ALA A 113 -24.34 6.37 -19.49
N SER A 114 -24.46 5.80 -20.69
CA SER A 114 -24.21 6.48 -21.96
C SER A 114 -25.49 6.50 -22.77
N TYR A 115 -25.89 7.68 -23.29
CA TYR A 115 -27.09 7.87 -24.08
C TYR A 115 -26.79 8.61 -25.36
N VAL A 116 -27.17 8.02 -26.48
CA VAL A 116 -26.96 8.60 -27.81
C VAL A 116 -28.28 9.07 -28.40
N THR A 117 -28.35 10.33 -28.82
CA THR A 117 -29.52 10.91 -29.46
C THR A 117 -29.14 11.95 -30.50
N GLY A 118 -29.54 11.73 -31.74
CA GLY A 118 -29.22 12.64 -32.85
C GLY A 118 -27.72 12.90 -32.96
N SER A 119 -27.33 14.16 -32.75
CA SER A 119 -25.93 14.62 -32.79
C SER A 119 -25.18 14.56 -31.46
N HIS A 120 -25.84 14.14 -30.39
CA HIS A 120 -25.28 14.10 -29.04
C HIS A 120 -24.99 12.68 -28.54
N SER A 121 -23.90 12.53 -27.80
CA SER A 121 -23.55 11.32 -27.07
C SER A 121 -23.18 11.70 -25.63
N PHE A 122 -24.16 11.63 -24.77
CA PHE A 122 -24.01 11.93 -23.34
C PHE A 122 -23.41 10.73 -22.60
N ARG A 123 -22.58 11.02 -21.60
CA ARG A 123 -22.13 10.05 -20.63
C ARG A 123 -22.11 10.68 -19.23
N ILE A 124 -22.77 10.06 -18.29
CA ILE A 124 -22.72 10.40 -16.87
C ILE A 124 -22.19 9.20 -16.09
N GLY A 125 -21.39 9.45 -15.08
CA GLY A 125 -20.90 8.37 -14.23
C GLY A 125 -20.41 8.87 -12.87
N ALA A 126 -20.29 7.91 -11.98
CA ALA A 126 -19.74 8.13 -10.65
C ALA A 126 -18.81 6.97 -10.27
N SER A 127 -17.84 7.26 -9.42
CA SER A 127 -17.00 6.28 -8.76
C SER A 127 -16.82 6.66 -7.29
N VAL A 128 -16.73 5.64 -6.44
CA VAL A 128 -16.39 5.79 -5.02
C VAL A 128 -15.34 4.74 -4.68
N SER A 129 -14.25 5.18 -4.03
CA SER A 129 -13.26 4.28 -3.46
C SER A 129 -13.17 4.50 -1.96
N GLU A 130 -13.03 3.40 -1.22
CA GLU A 130 -12.81 3.37 0.23
C GLU A 130 -11.74 2.33 0.55
N GLY A 131 -10.98 2.54 1.60
CA GLY A 131 -9.95 1.57 1.95
C GLY A 131 -9.16 1.97 3.17
N ASP A 132 -8.41 1.00 3.69
CA ASP A 132 -7.63 1.11 4.90
C ASP A 132 -6.20 0.64 4.67
N ARG A 133 -5.28 1.27 5.39
CA ARG A 133 -3.89 0.85 5.51
C ARG A 133 -3.52 0.83 6.98
N ARG A 134 -3.05 -0.33 7.45
CA ARG A 134 -2.45 -0.47 8.77
C ARG A 134 -0.96 -0.72 8.64
N LEU A 135 -0.18 -0.06 9.47
CA LEU A 135 1.25 -0.25 9.61
C LEU A 135 1.58 -0.47 11.08
N VAL A 136 2.12 -1.66 11.38
CA VAL A 136 2.61 -1.99 12.72
C VAL A 136 4.13 -2.10 12.65
N GLU A 137 4.83 -1.30 13.43
CA GLU A 137 6.30 -1.34 13.53
C GLU A 137 6.73 -1.59 14.96
N GLN A 138 7.72 -2.44 15.12
CA GLN A 138 8.31 -2.74 16.42
C GLN A 138 9.80 -3.09 16.29
N TRP A 139 10.60 -2.64 17.21
CA TRP A 139 12.05 -2.86 17.20
C TRP A 139 12.52 -3.63 18.42
N THR A 140 13.63 -4.34 18.29
CA THR A 140 14.24 -5.07 19.39
C THR A 140 14.57 -4.14 20.55
N GLY A 141 13.92 -4.39 21.72
CA GLY A 141 14.12 -3.63 22.93
C GLY A 141 13.81 -2.14 22.80
N ASP A 142 12.97 -1.74 21.85
CA ASP A 142 12.61 -0.35 21.52
C ASP A 142 13.82 0.55 21.20
N MET A 143 14.94 -0.08 20.83
CA MET A 143 16.20 0.60 20.56
C MET A 143 16.74 0.20 19.20
N GLN A 144 16.68 1.10 18.22
CA GLN A 144 17.33 0.87 16.92
C GLN A 144 17.41 2.13 16.06
N PRO A 145 18.47 2.29 15.28
CA PRO A 145 19.75 1.55 15.36
C PRO A 145 20.63 2.01 16.53
N ILE A 146 21.61 1.17 16.92
CA ILE A 146 22.77 1.64 17.66
C ILE A 146 23.76 2.18 16.62
N THR A 147 24.09 3.46 16.71
CA THR A 147 24.96 4.12 15.74
C THR A 147 26.40 4.10 16.21
N TYR A 148 27.29 3.69 15.31
CA TYR A 148 28.74 3.66 15.48
C TYR A 148 29.41 4.66 14.54
N ASN A 149 30.59 5.11 14.93
CA ASN A 149 31.50 5.83 14.04
C ASN A 149 32.91 5.24 14.21
N ALA A 150 33.45 4.67 13.13
CA ALA A 150 34.75 4.00 13.13
C ALA A 150 34.91 2.99 14.29
N GLY A 151 33.91 2.14 14.51
CA GLY A 151 33.92 1.10 15.54
C GLY A 151 33.61 1.56 16.96
N ARG A 152 33.31 2.85 17.18
CA ARG A 152 32.92 3.39 18.50
C ARG A 152 31.44 3.68 18.55
N PRO A 153 30.68 3.19 19.54
CA PRO A 153 29.27 3.54 19.72
C PRO A 153 29.14 5.04 20.07
N ILE A 154 28.28 5.76 19.39
CA ILE A 154 28.11 7.21 19.58
C ILE A 154 26.65 7.59 19.90
N GLN A 155 25.67 6.76 19.50
CA GLN A 155 24.25 7.08 19.65
C GLN A 155 23.41 5.80 19.73
N VAL A 156 22.33 5.87 20.51
CA VAL A 156 21.22 4.92 20.49
C VAL A 156 19.96 5.68 20.10
N THR A 157 19.23 5.19 19.11
CA THR A 157 17.91 5.71 18.77
C THR A 157 16.85 4.92 19.51
N LEU A 158 16.05 5.59 20.34
CA LEU A 158 14.88 4.98 20.98
C LEU A 158 13.70 5.12 20.03
N ARG A 159 12.97 4.02 19.83
CA ARG A 159 11.78 3.97 18.99
C ARG A 159 10.66 3.29 19.74
N LEU A 160 9.53 3.94 19.85
CA LEU A 160 8.33 3.33 20.38
C LEU A 160 7.68 2.46 19.31
N PRO A 161 7.06 1.32 19.69
CA PRO A 161 6.20 0.59 18.77
C PRO A 161 5.14 1.51 18.20
N THR A 162 4.85 1.33 16.94
CA THR A 162 3.84 2.13 16.23
C THR A 162 2.77 1.20 15.67
N ASP A 163 1.50 1.55 15.90
CA ASP A 163 0.34 0.93 15.25
C ASP A 163 -0.50 2.05 14.63
N ARG A 164 -0.33 2.27 13.33
CA ARG A 164 -0.95 3.37 12.63
C ARG A 164 -1.96 2.87 11.63
N ASN A 165 -3.17 3.42 11.69
CA ASN A 165 -4.21 3.23 10.71
C ASN A 165 -4.43 4.50 9.89
N ASP A 166 -4.24 4.41 8.58
CA ASP A 166 -4.58 5.45 7.62
C ASP A 166 -5.75 4.94 6.77
N GLY A 167 -6.78 5.76 6.59
CA GLY A 167 -7.98 5.36 5.85
C GLY A 167 -8.36 6.35 4.75
N ILE A 168 -8.96 5.83 3.70
CA ILE A 168 -9.73 6.58 2.72
C ILE A 168 -11.19 6.31 3.02
N LYS A 169 -11.88 7.26 3.65
CA LYS A 169 -13.32 7.15 3.92
C LYS A 169 -14.13 7.23 2.65
N ALA A 170 -13.74 8.12 1.76
CA ALA A 170 -14.34 8.25 0.45
C ALA A 170 -13.43 9.02 -0.50
N ASP A 171 -13.14 8.44 -1.64
CA ASP A 171 -12.61 9.12 -2.82
C ASP A 171 -13.70 9.04 -3.89
N THR A 172 -14.46 10.12 -4.04
CA THR A 172 -15.66 10.18 -4.87
C THR A 172 -15.44 11.05 -6.08
N GLY A 173 -15.74 10.51 -7.26
CA GLY A 173 -15.72 11.25 -8.51
C GLY A 173 -17.06 11.16 -9.22
N ILE A 174 -17.61 12.29 -9.68
CA ILE A 174 -18.81 12.35 -10.51
C ILE A 174 -18.45 13.12 -11.78
N PHE A 175 -18.90 12.62 -12.92
CA PHE A 175 -18.62 13.27 -14.19
C PHE A 175 -19.82 13.27 -15.12
N LEU A 176 -19.89 14.29 -15.97
CA LEU A 176 -20.83 14.43 -17.09
C LEU A 176 -20.05 14.83 -18.33
N GLN A 177 -20.29 14.15 -19.44
CA GLN A 177 -19.67 14.41 -20.73
C GLN A 177 -20.71 14.46 -21.83
N ASP A 178 -20.50 15.32 -22.81
CA ASP A 178 -21.24 15.32 -24.08
C ASP A 178 -20.27 15.41 -25.25
N ARG A 179 -20.48 14.52 -26.20
CA ARG A 179 -19.87 14.59 -27.52
C ARG A 179 -20.93 15.06 -28.51
N TRP A 180 -20.81 16.31 -28.91
CA TRP A 180 -21.74 16.96 -29.84
C TRP A 180 -21.14 17.09 -31.25
N THR A 181 -21.79 16.50 -32.25
CA THR A 181 -21.34 16.52 -33.63
C THR A 181 -22.27 17.37 -34.48
N MET A 182 -21.74 18.45 -35.08
CA MET A 182 -22.44 19.32 -35.97
C MET A 182 -21.72 19.33 -37.31
N SER A 183 -22.31 18.75 -38.33
CA SER A 183 -21.72 18.70 -39.67
C SER A 183 -20.29 18.13 -39.65
N ARG A 184 -19.27 18.98 -39.85
CA ARG A 184 -17.85 18.61 -39.86
C ARG A 184 -17.12 18.91 -38.55
N LEU A 185 -17.81 19.45 -37.56
CA LEU A 185 -17.24 19.84 -36.26
C LEU A 185 -17.77 18.94 -35.16
N THR A 186 -16.88 18.48 -34.29
CA THR A 186 -17.22 17.71 -33.10
C THR A 186 -16.65 18.41 -31.85
N TRP A 187 -17.55 18.73 -30.93
CA TRP A 187 -17.20 19.25 -29.60
C TRP A 187 -17.24 18.12 -28.58
N ASN A 188 -16.23 18.07 -27.72
CA ASN A 188 -16.22 17.21 -26.54
C ASN A 188 -16.21 18.11 -25.32
N LEU A 189 -17.29 18.11 -24.57
CA LEU A 189 -17.48 18.92 -23.38
C LEU A 189 -17.62 18.01 -22.17
N GLY A 190 -17.08 18.42 -21.03
CA GLY A 190 -17.19 17.62 -19.81
C GLY A 190 -16.99 18.45 -18.57
N LEU A 191 -17.64 17.98 -17.52
CA LEU A 191 -17.48 18.47 -16.15
C LEU A 191 -17.16 17.27 -15.25
N ARG A 192 -16.28 17.48 -14.28
CA ARG A 192 -15.99 16.49 -13.25
C ARG A 192 -15.88 17.18 -11.90
N TYR A 193 -16.43 16.54 -10.89
CA TYR A 193 -16.28 16.90 -9.49
C TYR A 193 -15.61 15.73 -8.76
N ASP A 194 -14.58 16.03 -7.98
CA ASP A 194 -13.89 15.06 -7.14
C ASP A 194 -13.87 15.54 -5.70
N GLN A 195 -14.08 14.60 -4.77
CA GLN A 195 -14.01 14.82 -3.33
C GLN A 195 -13.20 13.68 -2.70
N PHE A 196 -12.19 14.04 -1.92
CA PHE A 196 -11.39 13.09 -1.15
C PHE A 196 -11.58 13.34 0.35
N ILE A 197 -11.85 12.27 1.10
CA ILE A 197 -11.96 12.28 2.56
C ILE A 197 -11.04 11.16 3.08
N GLY A 198 -9.94 11.56 3.70
CA GLY A 198 -9.02 10.64 4.38
C GLY A 198 -9.12 10.76 5.89
N GLU A 199 -8.61 9.77 6.59
CA GLU A 199 -8.41 9.80 8.03
C GLU A 199 -7.09 9.14 8.41
N THR A 200 -6.50 9.60 9.49
CA THR A 200 -5.35 8.99 10.14
C THR A 200 -5.70 8.83 11.61
N GLN A 201 -5.52 7.62 12.12
CA GLN A 201 -5.64 7.33 13.55
C GLN A 201 -4.24 6.97 14.06
N GLU A 202 -3.74 7.77 14.97
CA GLU A 202 -2.56 7.42 15.77
C GLU A 202 -3.03 6.77 17.07
N SER A 203 -2.46 5.63 17.40
CA SER A 203 -2.69 4.89 18.65
C SER A 203 -1.55 5.11 19.63
#